data_2935262dc880393f3abc5d150be97111
#
_entry.id   2935262dc880393f3abc5d150be97111
#
_cell.length_a   1.000
_cell.length_b   1.000
_cell.length_c   1.000
_cell.angle_alpha   90.00
_cell.angle_beta   90.00
_cell.angle_gamma   90.00
#
_symmetry.space_group_name_H-M   'P 1'
#
loop_
_entity.id
_entity.type
_entity.pdbx_description
1 polymer ?
#
loop_
_entity_poly.entity_id
_entity_poly.type
_entity_poly.pdbx_seq_one_letter_code
_entity_poly.pdbx_strand_id
1 'polypeptide(L)'
;YIVRNNFALSTHFLSDILHMSKTEIGLLSSGMLIAYGLSKGFMSSLADKASPAKFMAFGLICCAIINIFMSFADSLAFFLVLVVLNGFFQGFGVGPSFITLAKWYPKQERGRFGAIWNISHNLGGGIVAPIVAAALYFTTTDHWQLGSYGIPAIIAIVVAVIIGFLIKESPEREGLPPTSEIIADTAHKAHRSAEAPHLSTRQIFVQYVLKNKNAWYVSLVDTFVYMIRFGMLTWLPIYLLQVKGFSKAEMSIAFLFFEWAAIPSTIFAGYISDKFFKGYRMPPAIIAVSIIFFCIFGYWQSESLLWVTFFAAVVGCLIYIPQFLASVQTMDIVP
;
A
#
# COMPACT_ATOMS: atom_id res chain seq x y z
N TYR A 1 5.64 -4.70 -1.44
CA TYR A 1 4.71 -4.71 -2.58
C TYR A 1 5.09 -5.72 -3.65
N ILE A 2 6.37 -6.03 -3.84
CA ILE A 2 6.83 -7.01 -4.84
C ILE A 2 6.13 -8.37 -4.68
N VAL A 3 5.99 -8.89 -3.46
CA VAL A 3 5.30 -10.16 -3.13
C VAL A 3 3.81 -9.98 -2.81
N ARG A 4 3.20 -8.92 -3.31
CA ARG A 4 1.77 -8.64 -3.21
C ARG A 4 1.16 -8.34 -4.57
N ASN A 5 1.70 -7.33 -5.28
CA ASN A 5 1.17 -6.91 -6.57
C ASN A 5 1.52 -7.91 -7.69
N ASN A 6 2.52 -8.79 -7.47
CA ASN A 6 2.79 -9.92 -8.36
C ASN A 6 1.56 -10.81 -8.57
N PHE A 7 0.69 -10.96 -7.56
CA PHE A 7 -0.57 -11.68 -7.71
C PHE A 7 -1.46 -11.04 -8.78
N ALA A 8 -1.61 -9.70 -8.79
CA ALA A 8 -2.42 -9.01 -9.80
C ALA A 8 -1.87 -9.23 -11.22
N LEU A 9 -0.53 -9.25 -11.38
CA LEU A 9 0.13 -9.49 -12.65
C LEU A 9 0.01 -10.94 -13.13
N SER A 10 -0.26 -11.88 -12.24
CA SER A 10 -0.45 -13.31 -12.57
C SER A 10 -1.90 -13.70 -12.85
N THR A 11 -2.87 -12.80 -12.66
CA THR A 11 -4.31 -13.11 -12.80
C THR A 11 -4.70 -13.66 -14.16
N HIS A 12 -4.03 -13.23 -15.24
CA HIS A 12 -4.24 -13.77 -16.57
C HIS A 12 -3.79 -15.24 -16.67
N PHE A 13 -2.70 -15.64 -16.03
CA PHE A 13 -2.27 -17.04 -16.02
C PHE A 13 -3.24 -17.92 -15.20
N LEU A 14 -3.78 -17.39 -14.10
CA LEU A 14 -4.82 -18.09 -13.33
C LEU A 14 -6.05 -18.35 -14.19
N SER A 15 -6.43 -17.38 -15.04
CA SER A 15 -7.55 -17.53 -15.96
C SER A 15 -7.22 -18.44 -17.15
N ASP A 16 -6.08 -18.24 -17.81
CA ASP A 16 -5.79 -18.86 -19.09
C ASP A 16 -5.21 -20.28 -18.95
N ILE A 17 -4.44 -20.54 -17.90
CA ILE A 17 -3.75 -21.83 -17.68
C ILE A 17 -4.47 -22.67 -16.62
N LEU A 18 -4.84 -22.09 -15.48
CA LEU A 18 -5.55 -22.82 -14.42
C LEU A 18 -7.08 -22.77 -14.56
N HIS A 19 -7.57 -22.15 -15.64
CA HIS A 19 -9.00 -22.05 -15.97
C HIS A 19 -9.86 -21.50 -14.85
N MET A 20 -9.30 -20.66 -13.98
CA MET A 20 -10.05 -20.01 -12.91
C MET A 20 -10.98 -18.94 -13.47
N SER A 21 -12.22 -18.96 -13.04
CA SER A 21 -13.21 -17.96 -13.38
C SER A 21 -12.85 -16.59 -12.77
N LYS A 22 -13.39 -15.52 -13.33
CA LYS A 22 -13.22 -14.16 -12.79
C LYS A 22 -13.76 -14.04 -11.36
N THR A 23 -14.78 -14.82 -11.01
CA THR A 23 -15.33 -14.88 -9.64
C THR A 23 -14.32 -15.50 -8.68
N GLU A 24 -13.66 -16.58 -9.06
CA GLU A 24 -12.60 -17.22 -8.25
C GLU A 24 -11.39 -16.31 -8.07
N ILE A 25 -10.94 -15.65 -9.12
CA ILE A 25 -9.86 -14.64 -9.04
C ILE A 25 -10.26 -13.48 -8.12
N GLY A 26 -11.52 -13.03 -8.20
CA GLY A 26 -12.09 -12.03 -7.29
C GLY A 26 -12.12 -12.51 -5.84
N LEU A 27 -12.46 -13.78 -5.60
CA LEU A 27 -12.42 -14.40 -4.27
C LEU A 27 -11.00 -14.42 -3.68
N LEU A 28 -10.00 -14.82 -4.48
CA LEU A 28 -8.59 -14.81 -4.08
C LEU A 28 -8.14 -13.39 -3.69
N SER A 29 -8.42 -12.40 -4.54
CA SER A 29 -8.09 -10.99 -4.27
C SER A 29 -8.77 -10.46 -3.01
N SER A 30 -10.07 -10.74 -2.85
CA SER A 30 -10.85 -10.30 -1.68
C SER A 30 -10.35 -10.95 -0.41
N GLY A 31 -10.05 -12.26 -0.43
CA GLY A 31 -9.48 -12.99 0.69
C GLY A 31 -8.16 -12.40 1.16
N MET A 32 -7.26 -12.08 0.22
CA MET A 32 -5.99 -11.41 0.53
C MET A 32 -6.20 -10.03 1.17
N LEU A 33 -7.09 -9.21 0.60
CA LEU A 33 -7.31 -7.84 1.07
C LEU A 33 -8.00 -7.79 2.44
N ILE A 34 -8.97 -8.67 2.69
CA ILE A 34 -9.64 -8.80 3.99
C ILE A 34 -8.65 -9.23 5.06
N ALA A 35 -7.87 -10.29 4.78
CA ALA A 35 -6.83 -10.77 5.70
C ALA A 35 -5.80 -9.66 6.00
N TYR A 36 -5.35 -8.91 4.99
CA TYR A 36 -4.46 -7.78 5.16
C TYR A 36 -5.06 -6.67 6.03
N GLY A 37 -6.31 -6.27 5.76
CA GLY A 37 -6.99 -5.21 6.50
C GLY A 37 -7.14 -5.54 7.99
N LEU A 38 -7.58 -6.77 8.30
CA LEU A 38 -7.70 -7.26 9.67
C LEU A 38 -6.34 -7.36 10.36
N SER A 39 -5.37 -7.98 9.69
CA SER A 39 -4.02 -8.15 10.22
C SER A 39 -3.34 -6.82 10.50
N LYS A 40 -3.46 -5.83 9.61
CA LYS A 40 -2.88 -4.50 9.78
C LYS A 40 -3.27 -3.86 11.11
N GLY A 41 -4.54 -3.98 11.53
CA GLY A 41 -5.02 -3.46 12.80
C GLY A 41 -4.39 -4.19 14.00
N PHE A 42 -4.45 -5.52 14.01
CA PHE A 42 -3.91 -6.32 15.12
C PHE A 42 -2.38 -6.24 15.21
N MET A 43 -1.68 -6.35 14.08
CA MET A 43 -0.22 -6.38 14.07
C MET A 43 0.40 -5.03 14.40
N SER A 44 -0.28 -3.91 14.09
CA SER A 44 0.17 -2.59 14.54
C SER A 44 0.22 -2.48 16.08
N SER A 45 -0.79 -3.03 16.76
CA SER A 45 -0.81 -3.04 18.25
C SER A 45 0.24 -3.98 18.85
N LEU A 46 0.56 -5.09 18.18
CA LEU A 46 1.62 -6.01 18.64
C LEU A 46 3.02 -5.44 18.39
N ALA A 47 3.20 -4.67 17.34
CA ALA A 47 4.46 -4.05 16.96
C ALA A 47 4.98 -3.08 18.03
N ASP A 48 4.11 -2.46 18.82
CA ASP A 48 4.49 -1.56 19.93
C ASP A 48 5.35 -2.27 20.98
N LYS A 49 5.21 -3.59 21.11
CA LYS A 49 5.92 -4.42 22.11
C LYS A 49 7.10 -5.19 21.51
N ALA A 50 7.34 -5.06 20.22
CA ALA A 50 8.36 -5.80 19.49
C ALA A 50 9.45 -4.88 18.92
N SER A 51 10.57 -5.47 18.49
CA SER A 51 11.55 -4.75 17.67
C SER A 51 10.97 -4.48 16.27
N PRO A 52 10.75 -3.22 15.86
CA PRO A 52 10.12 -2.90 14.58
C PRO A 52 10.83 -3.56 13.38
N ALA A 53 12.16 -3.51 13.35
CA ALA A 53 12.96 -4.08 12.27
C ALA A 53 12.77 -5.61 12.16
N LYS A 54 12.91 -6.32 13.30
CA LYS A 54 12.72 -7.78 13.34
C LYS A 54 11.30 -8.19 12.99
N PHE A 55 10.32 -7.42 13.44
CA PHE A 55 8.90 -7.67 13.16
C PHE A 55 8.58 -7.52 11.66
N MET A 56 9.08 -6.45 11.02
CA MET A 56 8.97 -6.26 9.57
C MET A 56 9.69 -7.34 8.77
N ALA A 57 10.94 -7.67 9.16
CA ALA A 57 11.73 -8.70 8.49
C ALA A 57 11.05 -10.07 8.58
N PHE A 58 10.53 -10.43 9.75
CA PHE A 58 9.77 -11.67 9.95
C PHE A 58 8.53 -11.74 9.04
N GLY A 59 7.69 -10.69 9.04
CA GLY A 59 6.52 -10.63 8.18
C GLY A 59 6.87 -10.76 6.70
N LEU A 60 7.94 -10.11 6.25
CA LEU A 60 8.39 -10.17 4.86
C LEU A 60 8.96 -11.55 4.49
N ILE A 61 9.69 -12.21 5.40
CA ILE A 61 10.17 -13.59 5.21
C ILE A 61 8.98 -14.55 5.07
N CYS A 62 7.98 -14.44 5.95
CA CYS A 62 6.76 -15.26 5.85
C CYS A 62 6.04 -15.03 4.52
N CYS A 63 5.88 -13.78 4.07
CA CYS A 63 5.33 -13.48 2.74
C CYS A 63 6.15 -14.12 1.62
N ALA A 64 7.47 -14.07 1.70
CA ALA A 64 8.36 -14.68 0.70
C ALA A 64 8.21 -16.20 0.67
N ILE A 65 8.20 -16.88 1.82
CA ILE A 65 7.98 -18.32 1.93
C ILE A 65 6.62 -18.70 1.32
N ILE A 66 5.56 -17.94 1.63
CA ILE A 66 4.23 -18.18 1.05
C ILE A 66 4.25 -18.01 -0.47
N ASN A 67 4.96 -17.01 -1.00
CA ASN A 67 5.12 -16.85 -2.44
C ASN A 67 5.93 -17.98 -3.09
N ILE A 68 6.91 -18.57 -2.38
CA ILE A 68 7.57 -19.79 -2.84
C ILE A 68 6.56 -20.93 -2.95
N PHE A 69 5.68 -21.13 -1.96
CA PHE A 69 4.61 -22.13 -2.07
C PHE A 69 3.62 -21.84 -3.18
N MET A 70 3.31 -20.56 -3.46
CA MET A 70 2.49 -20.17 -4.60
C MET A 70 3.11 -20.59 -5.95
N SER A 71 4.43 -20.73 -6.00
CA SER A 71 5.11 -21.22 -7.22
C SER A 71 4.79 -22.70 -7.54
N PHE A 72 4.18 -23.43 -6.62
CA PHE A 72 3.80 -24.83 -6.77
C PHE A 72 2.28 -25.02 -6.67
N ALA A 73 1.51 -23.94 -6.57
CA ALA A 73 0.08 -24.02 -6.40
C ALA A 73 -0.63 -24.23 -7.76
N ASP A 74 -1.52 -25.21 -7.81
CA ASP A 74 -2.29 -25.60 -9.01
C ASP A 74 -3.81 -25.61 -8.78
N SER A 75 -4.26 -25.47 -7.54
CA SER A 75 -5.69 -25.50 -7.19
C SER A 75 -6.17 -24.21 -6.52
N LEU A 76 -7.44 -23.88 -6.73
CA LEU A 76 -8.10 -22.73 -6.13
C LEU A 76 -8.01 -22.74 -4.59
N ALA A 77 -8.27 -23.91 -3.97
CA ALA A 77 -8.27 -24.03 -2.52
C ALA A 77 -6.89 -23.74 -1.94
N PHE A 78 -5.84 -24.27 -2.57
CA PHE A 78 -4.47 -24.04 -2.12
C PHE A 78 -4.04 -22.59 -2.33
N PHE A 79 -4.35 -22.00 -3.50
CA PHE A 79 -4.13 -20.56 -3.73
C PHE A 79 -4.87 -19.70 -2.71
N LEU A 80 -6.12 -20.01 -2.37
CA LEU A 80 -6.92 -19.24 -1.41
C LEU A 80 -6.24 -19.21 -0.04
N VAL A 81 -5.79 -20.36 0.46
CA VAL A 81 -5.06 -20.42 1.74
C VAL A 81 -3.80 -19.58 1.68
N LEU A 82 -3.02 -19.70 0.60
CA LEU A 82 -1.75 -18.97 0.47
C LEU A 82 -1.95 -17.47 0.34
N VAL A 83 -2.92 -16.99 -0.46
CA VAL A 83 -3.15 -15.54 -0.59
C VAL A 83 -3.70 -14.92 0.69
N VAL A 84 -4.54 -15.64 1.45
CA VAL A 84 -5.02 -15.20 2.76
C VAL A 84 -3.88 -15.10 3.76
N LEU A 85 -3.01 -16.11 3.82
CA LEU A 85 -1.80 -16.07 4.66
C LEU A 85 -0.85 -14.93 4.23
N ASN A 86 -0.65 -14.75 2.92
CA ASN A 86 0.15 -13.66 2.40
C ASN A 86 -0.43 -12.30 2.83
N GLY A 87 -1.73 -12.10 2.68
CA GLY A 87 -2.43 -10.90 3.16
C GLY A 87 -2.23 -10.68 4.67
N PHE A 88 -2.34 -11.73 5.47
CA PHE A 88 -2.13 -11.65 6.91
C PHE A 88 -0.71 -11.17 7.25
N PHE A 89 0.34 -11.78 6.70
CA PHE A 89 1.72 -11.37 6.98
C PHE A 89 2.11 -10.03 6.37
N GLN A 90 1.41 -9.54 5.35
CA GLN A 90 1.56 -8.17 4.84
C GLN A 90 1.21 -7.10 5.89
N GLY A 91 0.35 -7.40 6.86
CA GLY A 91 0.00 -6.51 7.96
C GLY A 91 1.16 -6.16 8.90
N PHE A 92 2.26 -6.93 8.86
CA PHE A 92 3.45 -6.74 9.69
C PHE A 92 4.33 -5.54 9.27
N GLY A 93 4.01 -4.84 8.19
CA GLY A 93 4.85 -3.78 7.64
C GLY A 93 4.52 -2.39 8.17
N VAL A 94 3.24 -1.99 8.16
CA VAL A 94 2.83 -0.59 8.33
C VAL A 94 3.06 -0.06 9.75
N GLY A 95 2.56 -0.77 10.77
CA GLY A 95 2.70 -0.36 12.17
C GLY A 95 4.16 -0.14 12.58
N PRO A 96 5.04 -1.14 12.42
CA PRO A 96 6.46 -0.99 12.73
C PRO A 96 7.15 0.14 11.97
N SER A 97 6.78 0.40 10.72
CA SER A 97 7.34 1.53 9.96
C SER A 97 7.01 2.87 10.62
N PHE A 98 5.76 3.08 11.05
CA PHE A 98 5.38 4.30 11.76
C PHE A 98 6.04 4.41 13.13
N ILE A 99 6.21 3.30 13.86
CA ILE A 99 6.95 3.27 15.13
C ILE A 99 8.41 3.70 14.91
N THR A 100 9.07 3.17 13.88
CA THR A 100 10.44 3.56 13.51
C THR A 100 10.52 5.04 13.18
N LEU A 101 9.63 5.54 12.31
CA LEU A 101 9.56 6.97 11.98
C LEU A 101 9.34 7.85 13.22
N ALA A 102 8.46 7.42 14.14
CA ALA A 102 8.17 8.16 15.36
C ALA A 102 9.36 8.22 16.33
N LYS A 103 10.24 7.20 16.32
CA LYS A 103 11.45 7.16 17.17
C LYS A 103 12.62 7.96 16.57
N TRP A 104 12.77 7.93 15.24
CA TRP A 104 13.90 8.55 14.56
C TRP A 104 13.68 10.02 14.18
N TYR A 105 12.43 10.46 14.05
CA TYR A 105 12.12 11.81 13.61
C TYR A 105 11.27 12.59 14.62
N PRO A 106 11.60 13.87 14.86
CA PRO A 106 10.82 14.75 15.69
C PRO A 106 9.42 14.98 15.12
N LYS A 107 8.48 15.34 15.98
CA LYS A 107 7.06 15.50 15.64
C LYS A 107 6.82 16.43 14.45
N GLN A 108 7.65 17.49 14.34
CA GLN A 108 7.58 18.49 13.27
C GLN A 108 7.99 17.95 11.89
N GLU A 109 8.87 16.95 11.85
CA GLU A 109 9.41 16.37 10.61
C GLU A 109 8.73 15.06 10.20
N ARG A 110 7.98 14.42 11.09
CA ARG A 110 7.30 13.13 10.83
C ARG A 110 6.39 13.17 9.61
N GLY A 111 5.72 14.31 9.37
CA GLY A 111 4.87 14.48 8.18
C GLY A 111 5.66 14.39 6.89
N ARG A 112 6.83 15.05 6.81
CA ARG A 112 7.71 15.02 5.64
C ARG A 112 8.27 13.62 5.39
N PHE A 113 8.81 12.97 6.41
CA PHE A 113 9.36 11.63 6.26
C PHE A 113 8.28 10.56 6.07
N GLY A 114 7.10 10.75 6.67
CA GLY A 114 5.92 9.93 6.40
C GLY A 114 5.44 10.00 4.95
N ALA A 115 5.49 11.18 4.32
CA ALA A 115 5.19 11.34 2.90
C ALA A 115 6.23 10.62 2.02
N ILE A 116 7.52 10.73 2.33
CA ILE A 116 8.59 9.99 1.62
C ILE A 116 8.39 8.48 1.80
N TRP A 117 8.10 8.02 3.01
CA TRP A 117 7.79 6.62 3.27
C TRP A 117 6.58 6.15 2.44
N ASN A 118 5.55 6.99 2.31
CA ASN A 118 4.35 6.66 1.55
C ASN A 118 4.62 6.42 0.05
N ILE A 119 5.65 7.06 -0.54
CA ILE A 119 6.08 6.83 -1.92
C ILE A 119 6.58 5.40 -2.13
N SER A 120 7.13 4.78 -1.08
CA SER A 120 7.73 3.43 -1.17
C SER A 120 6.77 2.38 -1.72
N HIS A 121 5.47 2.51 -1.45
CA HIS A 121 4.50 1.55 -1.95
C HIS A 121 4.18 1.73 -3.44
N ASN A 122 4.20 2.96 -3.95
CA ASN A 122 4.04 3.22 -5.38
C ASN A 122 5.29 2.77 -6.16
N LEU A 123 6.47 3.09 -5.62
CA LEU A 123 7.72 2.65 -6.22
C LEU A 123 7.80 1.12 -6.27
N GLY A 124 7.56 0.46 -5.14
CA GLY A 124 7.56 -1.00 -5.04
C GLY A 124 6.41 -1.66 -5.82
N GLY A 125 5.23 -1.01 -5.84
CA GLY A 125 4.07 -1.47 -6.60
C GLY A 125 4.28 -1.46 -8.10
N GLY A 126 4.88 -0.39 -8.62
CA GLY A 126 5.15 -0.26 -10.06
C GLY A 126 6.32 -1.12 -10.53
N ILE A 127 7.43 -1.15 -9.78
CA ILE A 127 8.63 -1.91 -10.18
C ILE A 127 8.40 -3.43 -10.24
N VAL A 128 7.34 -3.95 -9.63
CA VAL A 128 7.01 -5.37 -9.71
C VAL A 128 6.68 -5.81 -11.14
N ALA A 129 6.07 -4.94 -11.96
CA ALA A 129 5.71 -5.27 -13.32
C ALA A 129 6.94 -5.58 -14.20
N PRO A 130 7.97 -4.74 -14.30
CA PRO A 130 9.19 -5.10 -15.03
C PRO A 130 9.96 -6.26 -14.39
N ILE A 131 9.93 -6.44 -13.06
CA ILE A 131 10.56 -7.59 -12.41
C ILE A 131 9.88 -8.89 -12.85
N VAL A 132 8.56 -8.98 -12.80
CA VAL A 132 7.81 -10.16 -13.21
C VAL A 132 7.95 -10.39 -14.71
N ALA A 133 7.91 -9.34 -15.54
CA ALA A 133 8.12 -9.46 -16.98
C ALA A 133 9.51 -10.04 -17.32
N ALA A 134 10.55 -9.52 -16.67
CA ALA A 134 11.91 -10.05 -16.84
C ALA A 134 12.02 -11.50 -16.32
N ALA A 135 11.43 -11.80 -15.17
CA ALA A 135 11.43 -13.15 -14.61
C ALA A 135 10.76 -14.16 -15.56
N LEU A 136 9.62 -13.80 -16.14
CA LEU A 136 8.88 -14.62 -17.10
C LEU A 136 9.65 -14.82 -18.41
N TYR A 137 10.48 -13.87 -18.81
CA TYR A 137 11.37 -14.05 -19.97
C TYR A 137 12.37 -15.20 -19.76
N PHE A 138 12.88 -15.36 -18.53
CA PHE A 138 13.85 -16.42 -18.20
C PHE A 138 13.21 -17.75 -17.82
N THR A 139 11.97 -17.77 -17.31
CA THR A 139 11.33 -19.01 -16.78
C THR A 139 10.44 -19.74 -17.76
N THR A 140 10.17 -19.20 -18.94
CA THR A 140 9.23 -19.72 -19.93
C THR A 140 7.77 -19.79 -19.44
N THR A 141 6.82 -20.05 -20.35
CA THR A 141 5.38 -20.10 -20.02
C THR A 141 5.03 -21.32 -19.15
N ASP A 142 5.77 -22.41 -19.27
CA ASP A 142 5.51 -23.64 -18.51
C ASP A 142 5.84 -23.50 -17.02
N HIS A 143 6.69 -22.54 -16.68
CA HIS A 143 7.10 -22.25 -15.28
C HIS A 143 6.71 -20.83 -14.87
N TRP A 144 5.55 -20.32 -15.34
CA TRP A 144 5.08 -18.97 -15.05
C TRP A 144 4.93 -18.67 -13.56
N GLN A 145 4.57 -19.67 -12.74
CA GLN A 145 4.47 -19.48 -11.30
C GLN A 145 5.83 -19.12 -10.69
N LEU A 146 6.91 -19.78 -11.14
CA LEU A 146 8.26 -19.47 -10.66
C LEU A 146 8.65 -18.02 -11.01
N GLY A 147 8.35 -17.57 -12.22
CA GLY A 147 8.57 -16.19 -12.64
C GLY A 147 7.71 -15.18 -11.87
N SER A 148 6.43 -15.50 -11.66
CA SER A 148 5.48 -14.59 -11.02
C SER A 148 5.62 -14.54 -9.49
N TYR A 149 5.99 -15.63 -8.83
CA TYR A 149 6.02 -15.74 -7.38
C TYR A 149 7.40 -16.07 -6.82
N GLY A 150 8.13 -17.02 -7.41
CA GLY A 150 9.41 -17.51 -6.87
C GLY A 150 10.50 -16.46 -6.93
N ILE A 151 10.71 -15.80 -8.08
CA ILE A 151 11.74 -14.76 -8.22
C ILE A 151 11.43 -13.53 -7.35
N PRO A 152 10.21 -12.98 -7.33
CA PRO A 152 9.83 -11.96 -6.36
C PRO A 152 10.05 -12.35 -4.90
N ALA A 153 9.84 -13.64 -4.55
CA ALA A 153 10.09 -14.14 -3.20
C ALA A 153 11.56 -14.09 -2.82
N ILE A 154 12.46 -14.48 -3.73
CA ILE A 154 13.91 -14.40 -3.49
C ILE A 154 14.34 -12.95 -3.22
N ILE A 155 13.86 -12.02 -4.05
CA ILE A 155 14.13 -10.58 -3.84
C ILE A 155 13.61 -10.13 -2.47
N ALA A 156 12.41 -10.58 -2.07
CA ALA A 156 11.83 -10.21 -0.78
C ALA A 156 12.65 -10.77 0.40
N ILE A 157 13.22 -11.97 0.29
CA ILE A 157 14.14 -12.53 1.30
C ILE A 157 15.38 -11.66 1.45
N VAL A 158 16.02 -11.29 0.34
CA VAL A 158 17.19 -10.41 0.37
C VAL A 158 16.86 -9.08 1.05
N VAL A 159 15.73 -8.47 0.68
CA VAL A 159 15.26 -7.22 1.31
C VAL A 159 14.95 -7.42 2.79
N ALA A 160 14.35 -8.53 3.19
CA ALA A 160 14.06 -8.83 4.60
C ALA A 160 15.34 -8.94 5.44
N VAL A 161 16.38 -9.58 4.90
CA VAL A 161 17.70 -9.67 5.52
C VAL A 161 18.29 -8.26 5.69
N ILE A 162 18.26 -7.45 4.63
CA ILE A 162 18.75 -6.06 4.66
C ILE A 162 18.00 -5.25 5.74
N ILE A 163 16.66 -5.34 5.80
CA ILE A 163 15.84 -4.67 6.81
C ILE A 163 16.26 -5.11 8.22
N GLY A 164 16.41 -6.41 8.43
CA GLY A 164 16.73 -6.98 9.73
C GLY A 164 18.08 -6.51 10.29
N PHE A 165 19.06 -6.23 9.41
CA PHE A 165 20.41 -5.78 9.80
C PHE A 165 20.57 -4.26 9.79
N LEU A 166 19.99 -3.55 8.81
CA LEU A 166 20.26 -2.12 8.63
C LEU A 166 19.29 -1.23 9.39
N ILE A 167 18.04 -1.62 9.59
CA ILE A 167 17.08 -0.79 10.31
C ILE A 167 17.35 -0.87 11.80
N LYS A 168 17.71 0.27 12.39
CA LYS A 168 17.95 0.42 13.81
C LYS A 168 16.66 0.80 14.54
N GLU A 169 16.50 0.31 15.77
CA GLU A 169 15.23 0.44 16.51
C GLU A 169 14.95 1.85 17.00
N SER A 170 15.98 2.52 17.52
CA SER A 170 15.89 3.91 18.00
C SER A 170 17.27 4.52 18.14
N PRO A 171 17.39 5.88 18.16
CA PRO A 171 18.65 6.57 18.39
C PRO A 171 19.32 6.17 19.70
N GLU A 172 18.56 6.00 20.78
CA GLU A 172 19.07 5.69 22.10
C GLU A 172 19.80 4.34 22.15
N ARG A 173 19.32 3.35 21.38
CA ARG A 173 19.97 2.04 21.28
C ARG A 173 21.29 2.06 20.50
N GLU A 174 21.49 3.10 19.68
CA GLU A 174 22.73 3.34 18.95
C GLU A 174 23.65 4.34 19.67
N GLY A 175 23.33 4.69 20.92
CA GLY A 175 24.13 5.62 21.73
C GLY A 175 23.97 7.10 21.34
N LEU A 176 22.93 7.43 20.59
CA LEU A 176 22.60 8.80 20.21
C LEU A 176 21.58 9.39 21.22
N PRO A 177 21.59 10.72 21.44
CA PRO A 177 20.60 11.35 22.29
C PRO A 177 19.17 11.15 21.75
N PRO A 178 18.16 11.05 22.61
CA PRO A 178 16.77 10.94 22.18
C PRO A 178 16.36 12.16 21.35
N THR A 179 15.52 11.93 20.35
CA THR A 179 15.04 13.00 19.43
C THR A 179 14.36 14.16 20.16
N SER A 180 13.83 13.93 21.36
CA SER A 180 13.27 14.96 22.25
C SER A 180 14.31 15.94 22.78
N GLU A 181 15.55 15.53 23.02
CA GLU A 181 16.62 16.41 23.51
C GLU A 181 17.20 17.28 22.40
N ILE A 182 17.29 16.75 21.18
CA ILE A 182 17.73 17.53 19.99
C ILE A 182 16.80 18.72 19.73
N ILE A 183 15.51 18.61 20.10
CA ILE A 183 14.52 19.67 19.94
C ILE A 183 14.51 20.63 21.14
N ALA A 184 14.83 20.16 22.33
CA ALA A 184 14.86 21.01 23.52
C ALA A 184 15.87 22.16 23.39
N ASP A 185 16.98 21.95 22.67
CA ASP A 185 17.94 22.99 22.35
C ASP A 185 17.43 24.04 21.38
N THR A 186 16.40 23.71 20.59
CA THR A 186 15.78 24.65 19.61
C THR A 186 14.41 25.20 20.06
N ALA A 187 13.79 24.63 21.08
CA ALA A 187 12.42 24.97 21.50
C ALA A 187 12.29 25.36 22.98
N HIS A 188 13.05 26.38 23.41
CA HIS A 188 12.86 26.99 24.72
C HIS A 188 11.51 27.75 24.88
N LYS A 189 10.59 27.62 23.93
CA LYS A 189 9.25 28.23 23.98
C LYS A 189 8.17 27.39 23.28
N ALA A 190 7.87 26.23 23.75
CA ALA A 190 6.59 25.59 23.40
C ALA A 190 5.87 25.17 24.67
N HIS A 191 4.69 25.74 24.86
CA HIS A 191 3.79 25.51 25.98
C HIS A 191 3.75 24.04 26.40
N ARG A 192 3.85 23.80 27.74
CA ARG A 192 3.40 22.56 28.39
C ARG A 192 2.02 22.22 27.84
N SER A 193 1.96 21.20 27.02
CA SER A 193 0.70 20.57 26.67
C SER A 193 0.12 20.05 27.99
N ALA A 194 -1.08 20.50 28.32
CA ALA A 194 -1.82 19.97 29.46
C ALA A 194 -1.81 18.44 29.38
N GLU A 195 -1.55 17.77 30.48
CA GLU A 195 -1.59 16.31 30.59
C GLU A 195 -2.94 15.83 30.05
N ALA A 196 -2.91 15.19 28.89
CA ALA A 196 -4.10 14.56 28.35
C ALA A 196 -4.56 13.47 29.35
N PRO A 197 -5.85 13.39 29.71
CA PRO A 197 -6.33 12.38 30.63
C PRO A 197 -5.92 11.00 30.13
N HIS A 198 -5.38 10.16 31.02
CA HIS A 198 -4.99 8.77 30.72
C HIS A 198 -6.24 7.92 30.44
N LEU A 199 -6.74 8.03 29.21
CA LEU A 199 -7.86 7.20 28.75
C LEU A 199 -7.35 5.79 28.42
N SER A 200 -8.09 4.77 28.82
CA SER A 200 -7.77 3.40 28.41
C SER A 200 -7.97 3.25 26.90
N THR A 201 -7.22 2.34 26.27
CA THR A 201 -7.34 2.03 24.82
C THR A 201 -8.80 1.74 24.41
N ARG A 202 -9.58 1.08 25.27
CA ARG A 202 -11.01 0.81 25.06
C ARG A 202 -11.83 2.10 25.05
N GLN A 203 -11.55 3.03 25.95
CA GLN A 203 -12.25 4.32 26.02
C GLN A 203 -11.95 5.17 24.76
N ILE A 204 -10.69 5.22 24.35
CA ILE A 204 -10.27 5.90 23.13
C ILE A 204 -11.01 5.31 21.93
N PHE A 205 -10.99 3.99 21.77
CA PHE A 205 -11.65 3.31 20.66
C PHE A 205 -13.17 3.56 20.63
N VAL A 206 -13.84 3.44 21.77
CA VAL A 206 -15.29 3.64 21.83
C VAL A 206 -15.67 5.10 21.60
N GLN A 207 -14.95 6.04 22.22
CA GLN A 207 -15.32 7.45 22.21
C GLN A 207 -14.93 8.15 20.90
N TYR A 208 -13.71 7.93 20.41
CA TYR A 208 -13.17 8.66 19.25
C TYR A 208 -13.31 7.92 17.93
N VAL A 209 -13.56 6.61 17.95
CA VAL A 209 -13.80 5.83 16.73
C VAL A 209 -15.27 5.48 16.61
N LEU A 210 -15.82 4.66 17.50
CA LEU A 210 -17.18 4.12 17.32
C LEU A 210 -18.29 5.17 17.48
N LYS A 211 -18.15 6.15 18.37
CA LYS A 211 -19.15 7.21 18.62
C LYS A 211 -18.92 8.45 17.77
N ASN A 212 -17.82 8.56 17.05
CA ASN A 212 -17.50 9.72 16.23
C ASN A 212 -18.08 9.59 14.84
N LYS A 213 -19.15 10.33 14.55
CA LYS A 213 -19.81 10.33 13.22
C LYS A 213 -18.86 10.75 12.09
N ASN A 214 -17.97 11.70 12.34
CA ASN A 214 -17.03 12.17 11.33
C ASN A 214 -16.01 11.06 10.96
N ALA A 215 -15.59 10.25 11.94
CA ALA A 215 -14.73 9.10 11.67
C ALA A 215 -15.42 8.09 10.74
N TRP A 216 -16.72 7.85 10.91
CA TRP A 216 -17.51 6.99 10.03
C TRP A 216 -17.64 7.56 8.62
N TYR A 217 -17.89 8.88 8.46
CA TYR A 217 -17.97 9.50 7.14
C TYR A 217 -16.62 9.40 6.39
N VAL A 218 -15.52 9.71 7.07
CA VAL A 218 -14.18 9.59 6.46
C VAL A 218 -13.86 8.14 6.10
N SER A 219 -14.20 7.18 6.97
CA SER A 219 -14.01 5.75 6.68
C SER A 219 -14.84 5.27 5.49
N LEU A 220 -16.06 5.80 5.32
CA LEU A 220 -16.90 5.47 4.17
C LEU A 220 -16.30 6.02 2.87
N VAL A 221 -15.85 7.26 2.87
CA VAL A 221 -15.14 7.87 1.73
C VAL A 221 -13.90 7.03 1.37
N ASP A 222 -13.09 6.67 2.37
CA ASP A 222 -11.88 5.87 2.18
C ASP A 222 -12.21 4.47 1.61
N THR A 223 -13.31 3.87 2.04
CA THR A 223 -13.82 2.60 1.50
C THR A 223 -14.04 2.68 -0.02
N PHE A 224 -14.76 3.70 -0.51
CA PHE A 224 -15.00 3.85 -1.94
C PHE A 224 -13.73 4.19 -2.74
N VAL A 225 -12.84 5.00 -2.17
CA VAL A 225 -11.53 5.30 -2.77
C VAL A 225 -10.70 4.02 -2.92
N TYR A 226 -10.66 3.19 -1.89
CA TYR A 226 -9.96 1.90 -1.94
C TYR A 226 -10.62 0.89 -2.88
N MET A 227 -11.95 0.90 -3.02
CA MET A 227 -12.64 0.09 -4.04
C MET A 227 -12.17 0.41 -5.45
N ILE A 228 -12.09 1.71 -5.80
CA ILE A 228 -11.56 2.13 -7.12
C ILE A 228 -10.11 1.70 -7.26
N ARG A 229 -9.28 1.99 -6.27
CA ARG A 229 -7.84 1.69 -6.32
C ARG A 229 -7.55 0.21 -6.48
N PHE A 230 -8.10 -0.63 -5.62
CA PHE A 230 -7.85 -2.07 -5.67
C PHE A 230 -8.59 -2.75 -6.81
N GLY A 231 -9.74 -2.22 -7.22
CA GLY A 231 -10.42 -2.63 -8.44
C GLY A 231 -9.52 -2.45 -9.65
N MET A 232 -8.97 -1.25 -9.85
CA MET A 232 -8.00 -1.00 -10.92
C MET A 232 -6.77 -1.89 -10.78
N LEU A 233 -6.14 -1.94 -9.61
CA LEU A 233 -4.92 -2.71 -9.37
C LEU A 233 -5.08 -4.21 -9.70
N THR A 234 -6.21 -4.81 -9.32
CA THR A 234 -6.47 -6.23 -9.51
C THR A 234 -6.86 -6.56 -10.95
N TRP A 235 -7.72 -5.73 -11.55
CA TRP A 235 -8.35 -6.06 -12.82
C TRP A 235 -7.67 -5.44 -14.03
N LEU A 236 -6.83 -4.41 -13.86
CA LEU A 236 -6.12 -3.75 -14.95
C LEU A 236 -5.32 -4.75 -15.81
N PRO A 237 -4.50 -5.66 -15.24
CA PRO A 237 -3.72 -6.59 -16.06
C PRO A 237 -4.60 -7.50 -16.93
N ILE A 238 -5.61 -8.14 -16.32
CA ILE A 238 -6.49 -9.07 -17.06
C ILE A 238 -7.37 -8.32 -18.08
N TYR A 239 -7.82 -7.12 -17.75
CA TYR A 239 -8.61 -6.29 -18.67
C TYR A 239 -7.81 -5.87 -19.89
N LEU A 240 -6.56 -5.43 -19.72
CA LEU A 240 -5.70 -5.02 -20.82
C LEU A 240 -5.36 -6.20 -21.75
N LEU A 241 -5.08 -7.36 -21.18
CA LEU A 241 -4.72 -8.54 -21.94
C LEU A 241 -5.94 -9.17 -22.63
N GLN A 242 -7.03 -9.42 -21.91
CA GLN A 242 -8.17 -10.20 -22.42
C GLN A 242 -9.24 -9.36 -23.14
N VAL A 243 -9.43 -8.10 -22.75
CA VAL A 243 -10.46 -7.24 -23.35
C VAL A 243 -9.88 -6.28 -24.38
N LYS A 244 -8.73 -5.66 -24.08
CA LYS A 244 -8.08 -4.73 -25.00
C LYS A 244 -7.09 -5.39 -25.96
N GLY A 245 -6.72 -6.66 -25.73
CA GLY A 245 -5.82 -7.42 -26.60
C GLY A 245 -4.37 -6.93 -26.57
N PHE A 246 -3.94 -6.25 -25.52
CA PHE A 246 -2.58 -5.75 -25.39
C PHE A 246 -1.58 -6.88 -25.10
N SER A 247 -0.35 -6.69 -25.50
CA SER A 247 0.75 -7.60 -25.17
C SER A 247 1.10 -7.51 -23.67
N LYS A 248 1.82 -8.52 -23.16
CA LYS A 248 2.31 -8.53 -21.76
C LYS A 248 3.23 -7.35 -21.46
N ALA A 249 4.02 -6.92 -22.44
CA ALA A 249 4.90 -5.75 -22.29
C ALA A 249 4.09 -4.45 -22.18
N GLU A 250 3.09 -4.25 -23.02
CA GLU A 250 2.21 -3.08 -22.99
C GLU A 250 1.40 -3.02 -21.68
N MET A 251 0.87 -4.15 -21.24
CA MET A 251 0.20 -4.26 -19.93
C MET A 251 1.14 -3.87 -18.79
N SER A 252 2.38 -4.37 -18.80
CA SER A 252 3.38 -4.06 -17.76
C SER A 252 3.73 -2.58 -17.73
N ILE A 253 3.83 -1.93 -18.90
CA ILE A 253 4.06 -0.48 -19.02
C ILE A 253 2.87 0.30 -18.43
N ALA A 254 1.64 -0.05 -18.79
CA ALA A 254 0.45 0.62 -18.28
C ALA A 254 0.31 0.46 -16.75
N PHE A 255 0.61 -0.72 -16.22
CA PHE A 255 0.63 -0.99 -14.78
C PHE A 255 1.69 -0.18 -14.04
N LEU A 256 2.91 -0.10 -14.61
CA LEU A 256 4.00 0.72 -14.08
C LEU A 256 3.59 2.19 -13.98
N PHE A 257 3.03 2.74 -15.07
CA PHE A 257 2.59 4.14 -15.09
C PHE A 257 1.41 4.41 -14.14
N PHE A 258 0.47 3.47 -13.99
CA PHE A 258 -0.60 3.57 -13.00
C PHE A 258 -0.05 3.77 -11.58
N GLU A 259 0.96 2.98 -11.18
CA GLU A 259 1.55 3.08 -9.84
C GLU A 259 2.50 4.27 -9.69
N TRP A 260 3.37 4.54 -10.67
CA TRP A 260 4.38 5.58 -10.54
C TRP A 260 3.82 7.00 -10.71
N ALA A 261 2.76 7.17 -11.49
CA ALA A 261 2.08 8.45 -11.61
C ALA A 261 1.50 8.97 -10.28
N ALA A 262 1.31 8.09 -9.30
CA ALA A 262 0.88 8.44 -7.95
C ALA A 262 1.96 9.14 -7.10
N ILE A 263 3.24 9.03 -7.47
CA ILE A 263 4.34 9.60 -6.68
C ILE A 263 4.22 11.13 -6.53
N PRO A 264 4.08 11.92 -7.61
CA PRO A 264 3.93 13.35 -7.49
C PRO A 264 2.68 13.76 -6.70
N SER A 265 1.54 13.10 -6.92
CA SER A 265 0.30 13.45 -6.22
C SER A 265 0.37 13.22 -4.72
N THR A 266 1.05 12.15 -4.29
CA THR A 266 1.27 11.86 -2.87
C THR A 266 2.09 12.96 -2.19
N ILE A 267 3.10 13.50 -2.89
CA ILE A 267 3.93 14.60 -2.36
C ILE A 267 3.14 15.91 -2.30
N PHE A 268 2.42 16.21 -3.37
CA PHE A 268 1.79 17.51 -3.54
C PHE A 268 0.38 17.62 -2.95
N ALA A 269 -0.30 16.51 -2.61
CA ALA A 269 -1.67 16.53 -2.12
C ALA A 269 -1.86 17.41 -0.87
N GLY A 270 -0.96 17.30 0.10
CA GLY A 270 -0.95 18.14 1.30
C GLY A 270 -0.73 19.61 0.96
N TYR A 271 0.30 19.90 0.16
CA TYR A 271 0.62 21.26 -0.27
C TYR A 271 -0.53 21.93 -1.04
N ILE A 272 -1.18 21.21 -1.95
CA ILE A 272 -2.34 21.69 -2.69
C ILE A 272 -3.49 22.02 -1.74
N SER A 273 -3.80 21.13 -0.79
CA SER A 273 -4.82 21.32 0.21
C SER A 273 -4.56 22.56 1.07
N ASP A 274 -3.33 22.74 1.55
CA ASP A 274 -2.96 23.83 2.44
C ASP A 274 -2.94 25.19 1.71
N LYS A 275 -2.32 25.25 0.52
CA LYS A 275 -2.11 26.49 -0.22
C LYS A 275 -3.36 26.99 -0.95
N PHE A 276 -4.07 26.09 -1.64
CA PHE A 276 -5.20 26.49 -2.52
C PHE A 276 -6.56 26.36 -1.84
N PHE A 277 -6.66 25.46 -0.84
CA PHE A 277 -7.92 25.18 -0.14
C PHE A 277 -7.88 25.54 1.35
N LYS A 278 -6.90 26.36 1.78
CA LYS A 278 -6.78 26.85 3.17
C LYS A 278 -6.83 25.75 4.23
N GLY A 279 -6.30 24.56 3.92
CA GLY A 279 -6.29 23.39 4.81
C GLY A 279 -7.58 22.56 4.77
N TYR A 280 -8.59 22.93 3.99
CA TYR A 280 -9.76 22.05 3.80
C TYR A 280 -9.39 20.82 2.97
N ARG A 281 -9.53 19.62 3.55
CA ARG A 281 -9.09 18.37 2.95
C ARG A 281 -10.05 17.79 1.90
N MET A 282 -11.35 18.02 2.08
CA MET A 282 -12.37 17.41 1.22
C MET A 282 -12.48 18.04 -0.18
N PRO A 283 -12.40 19.37 -0.40
CA PRO A 283 -12.56 19.93 -1.74
C PRO A 283 -11.57 19.37 -2.79
N PRO A 284 -10.25 19.31 -2.55
CA PRO A 284 -9.33 18.73 -3.53
C PRO A 284 -9.55 17.23 -3.71
N ALA A 285 -10.00 16.50 -2.68
CA ALA A 285 -10.38 15.09 -2.80
C ALA A 285 -11.58 14.89 -3.72
N ILE A 286 -12.63 15.72 -3.60
CA ILE A 286 -13.82 15.68 -4.46
C ILE A 286 -13.44 15.96 -5.91
N ILE A 287 -12.63 16.99 -6.15
CA ILE A 287 -12.14 17.34 -7.50
C ILE A 287 -11.40 16.14 -8.12
N ALA A 288 -10.49 15.53 -7.34
CA ALA A 288 -9.72 14.38 -7.82
C ALA A 288 -10.65 13.19 -8.19
N VAL A 289 -11.62 12.86 -7.34
CA VAL A 289 -12.58 11.77 -7.61
C VAL A 289 -13.45 12.09 -8.83
N SER A 290 -13.86 13.35 -9.01
CA SER A 290 -14.65 13.77 -10.18
C SER A 290 -13.84 13.60 -11.48
N ILE A 291 -12.56 13.97 -11.48
CA ILE A 291 -11.69 13.75 -12.64
C ILE A 291 -11.48 12.24 -12.90
N ILE A 292 -11.28 11.44 -11.85
CA ILE A 292 -11.16 9.98 -11.95
C ILE A 292 -12.38 9.37 -12.66
N PHE A 293 -13.58 9.84 -12.33
CA PHE A 293 -14.83 9.35 -12.97
C PHE A 293 -14.77 9.51 -14.49
N PHE A 294 -14.37 10.69 -15.00
CA PHE A 294 -14.24 10.91 -16.43
C PHE A 294 -13.06 10.14 -17.04
N CYS A 295 -11.96 9.99 -16.30
CA CYS A 295 -10.81 9.21 -16.76
C CYS A 295 -11.10 7.71 -16.87
N ILE A 296 -11.91 7.14 -15.96
CA ILE A 296 -12.35 5.74 -16.05
C ILE A 296 -13.21 5.54 -17.30
N PHE A 297 -14.08 6.50 -17.62
CA PHE A 297 -14.86 6.44 -18.85
C PHE A 297 -13.98 6.53 -20.10
N GLY A 298 -13.00 7.45 -20.12
CA GLY A 298 -12.01 7.56 -21.20
C GLY A 298 -11.16 6.29 -21.32
N TYR A 299 -10.72 5.71 -20.22
CA TYR A 299 -10.00 4.43 -20.17
C TYR A 299 -10.81 3.29 -20.80
N TRP A 300 -12.10 3.21 -20.50
CA TRP A 300 -13.00 2.20 -21.05
C TRP A 300 -13.20 2.34 -22.55
N GLN A 301 -13.42 3.57 -23.05
CA GLN A 301 -13.69 3.86 -24.45
C GLN A 301 -12.44 3.77 -25.36
N SER A 302 -11.27 4.00 -24.80
CA SER A 302 -10.03 4.05 -25.60
C SER A 302 -9.55 2.66 -26.00
N GLU A 303 -9.07 2.52 -27.23
CA GLU A 303 -8.46 1.28 -27.76
C GLU A 303 -6.95 1.42 -27.96
N SER A 304 -6.45 2.65 -28.05
CA SER A 304 -5.03 2.94 -28.22
C SER A 304 -4.25 2.77 -26.91
N LEU A 305 -3.10 2.08 -26.98
CA LEU A 305 -2.19 1.92 -25.85
C LEU A 305 -1.86 3.26 -25.17
N LEU A 306 -1.57 4.29 -25.98
CA LEU A 306 -1.21 5.61 -25.46
C LEU A 306 -2.33 6.19 -24.57
N TRP A 307 -3.56 6.21 -25.06
CA TRP A 307 -4.69 6.78 -24.32
C TRP A 307 -5.10 5.93 -23.13
N VAL A 308 -5.10 4.62 -23.27
CA VAL A 308 -5.39 3.70 -22.16
C VAL A 308 -4.36 3.87 -21.04
N THR A 309 -3.06 3.91 -21.38
CA THR A 309 -1.98 4.14 -20.41
C THR A 309 -2.07 5.54 -19.80
N PHE A 310 -2.39 6.55 -20.58
CA PHE A 310 -2.58 7.92 -20.09
C PHE A 310 -3.72 7.99 -19.07
N PHE A 311 -4.91 7.47 -19.38
CA PHE A 311 -6.03 7.48 -18.46
C PHE A 311 -5.76 6.63 -17.20
N ALA A 312 -5.13 5.46 -17.35
CA ALA A 312 -4.71 4.65 -16.22
C ALA A 312 -3.73 5.40 -15.32
N ALA A 313 -2.74 6.08 -15.89
CA ALA A 313 -1.78 6.90 -15.16
C ALA A 313 -2.45 8.09 -14.43
N VAL A 314 -3.42 8.77 -15.07
CA VAL A 314 -4.16 9.85 -14.44
C VAL A 314 -5.00 9.33 -13.27
N VAL A 315 -5.69 8.20 -13.43
CA VAL A 315 -6.41 7.54 -12.32
C VAL A 315 -5.45 7.18 -11.20
N GLY A 316 -4.31 6.56 -11.52
CA GLY A 316 -3.26 6.21 -10.55
C GLY A 316 -2.72 7.44 -9.83
N CYS A 317 -2.47 8.54 -10.54
CA CYS A 317 -2.04 9.81 -9.97
C CYS A 317 -3.07 10.36 -8.98
N LEU A 318 -4.31 10.48 -9.40
CA LEU A 318 -5.33 11.19 -8.63
C LEU A 318 -5.92 10.40 -7.48
N ILE A 319 -5.93 9.06 -7.52
CA ILE A 319 -6.55 8.22 -6.48
C ILE A 319 -5.87 8.34 -5.12
N TYR A 320 -4.59 8.72 -5.10
CA TYR A 320 -3.85 8.90 -3.85
C TYR A 320 -4.13 10.24 -3.17
N ILE A 321 -4.68 11.23 -3.87
CA ILE A 321 -5.09 12.51 -3.28
C ILE A 321 -6.19 12.29 -2.23
N PRO A 322 -7.37 11.74 -2.56
CA PRO A 322 -8.42 11.50 -1.57
C PRO A 322 -7.97 10.51 -0.49
N GLN A 323 -7.18 9.48 -0.83
CA GLN A 323 -6.66 8.52 0.14
C GLN A 323 -5.77 9.19 1.19
N PHE A 324 -4.82 10.04 0.77
CA PHE A 324 -3.93 10.76 1.68
C PHE A 324 -4.71 11.78 2.50
N LEU A 325 -5.56 12.58 1.87
CA LEU A 325 -6.31 13.62 2.54
C LEU A 325 -7.35 13.07 3.53
N ALA A 326 -7.97 11.92 3.26
CA ALA A 326 -8.83 11.22 4.21
C ALA A 326 -8.04 10.78 5.46
N SER A 327 -6.82 10.26 5.26
CA SER A 327 -5.95 9.89 6.38
C SER A 327 -5.55 11.09 7.24
N VAL A 328 -5.22 12.24 6.60
CA VAL A 328 -4.91 13.49 7.33
C VAL A 328 -6.15 14.02 8.04
N GLN A 329 -7.32 14.00 7.39
CA GLN A 329 -8.59 14.40 8.00
C GLN A 329 -8.91 13.57 9.25
N THR A 330 -8.55 12.29 9.27
CA THR A 330 -8.73 11.44 10.45
C THR A 330 -7.89 11.93 11.64
N MET A 331 -6.67 12.42 11.39
CA MET A 331 -5.82 13.01 12.43
C MET A 331 -6.39 14.35 12.94
N ASP A 332 -7.05 15.11 12.07
CA ASP A 332 -7.66 16.41 12.43
C ASP A 332 -8.97 16.22 13.25
N ILE A 333 -9.62 15.06 13.17
CA ILE A 333 -10.89 14.75 13.86
C ILE A 333 -10.66 14.15 15.25
N VAL A 334 -9.52 13.53 15.49
CA VAL A 334 -9.16 12.90 16.78
C VAL A 334 -8.22 13.84 17.53
N PRO A 335 -8.56 14.28 18.76
CA PRO A 335 -7.75 15.19 19.56
C PRO A 335 -6.42 14.59 20.01
#